data_c0dd7d87cf666e89f225c9912a62a4b8
#
_entry.id   c0dd7d87cf666e89f225c9912a62a4b8
#
_cell.length_a   1.000
_cell.length_b   1.000
_cell.length_c   1.000
_cell.angle_alpha   90.00
_cell.angle_beta   90.00
_cell.angle_gamma   90.00
#
_symmetry.space_group_name_H-M   'P 1'
#
loop_
_entity.id
_entity.type
_entity.pdbx_description
1 polymer ?
#
loop_
_entity_poly.entity_id
_entity_poly.type
_entity_poly.pdbx_seq_one_letter_code
_entity_poly.pdbx_strand_id
1 'polypeptide(L)'
;MFLRSFAVFLLIAVSAALAGAKADPWLEVSTPHFIVISDASENRARQVASEFERMRAVFHKRFPKARVDAAFPIIVLALRDRKDIQALEPQAYLAKGQLDLAGLFLRTPDKNYVLIRLDVEGDHPYATVYHEYTHFVLSRDEEQMPLWLNEGLAQFFETTEIRDKKVLVGQPSIENIMLLRQNRLLPLATLFSVDHNSPYYHEENKGSIFYAESWALTHYLEFKDRHDHSDHLTQYLALVSNKMDPVTAAASAFGDLKVLEKNLSNYVAQPTFQFLTSPGSTEVDESAFKAQAITPIQADAVRADFLAYDDRAKDSRALLDRILHQDPDNVAAYETMGYLAYREGNLEEAAKCYEHAVKLDSQNFLAHY
;
A
#
# COMPACT_ATOMS: atom_id res chain seq x y z
N MET A 1 69.69 -51.99 -11.45
CA MET A 1 69.70 -51.11 -10.29
C MET A 1 68.56 -50.09 -10.50
N PHE A 2 67.38 -50.43 -9.99
CA PHE A 2 66.12 -49.70 -10.25
C PHE A 2 65.79 -48.85 -9.04
N LEU A 3 65.78 -47.49 -9.20
CA LEU A 3 65.23 -46.58 -8.22
C LEU A 3 63.71 -46.46 -8.42
N ARG A 4 62.95 -46.86 -7.41
CA ARG A 4 61.49 -46.62 -7.31
C ARG A 4 61.28 -45.30 -6.62
N SER A 5 60.77 -44.29 -7.34
CA SER A 5 60.27 -43.05 -6.76
C SER A 5 58.83 -43.25 -6.20
N PHE A 6 58.67 -43.06 -4.93
CA PHE A 6 57.33 -43.00 -4.28
C PHE A 6 56.82 -41.57 -4.36
N ALA A 7 55.76 -41.35 -5.13
CA ALA A 7 55.00 -40.09 -5.09
C ALA A 7 53.94 -40.15 -4.02
N VAL A 8 54.08 -39.36 -2.97
CA VAL A 8 53.05 -39.17 -1.93
C VAL A 8 52.08 -38.11 -2.44
N PHE A 9 50.83 -38.54 -2.72
CA PHE A 9 49.72 -37.61 -2.98
C PHE A 9 49.16 -37.12 -1.66
N LEU A 10 49.40 -35.83 -1.36
CA LEU A 10 48.78 -35.14 -0.22
C LEU A 10 47.35 -34.70 -0.63
N LEU A 11 46.31 -35.43 -0.22
CA LEU A 11 44.93 -35.00 -0.38
C LEU A 11 44.62 -33.90 0.64
N ILE A 12 44.65 -32.66 0.19
CA ILE A 12 44.10 -31.55 0.99
C ILE A 12 42.57 -31.56 0.82
N ALA A 13 41.87 -32.06 1.83
CA ALA A 13 40.42 -31.91 1.91
C ALA A 13 40.11 -30.45 2.26
N VAL A 14 39.74 -29.67 1.25
CA VAL A 14 39.18 -28.33 1.47
C VAL A 14 37.72 -28.54 1.90
N SER A 15 37.49 -28.51 3.21
CA SER A 15 36.15 -28.39 3.78
C SER A 15 35.64 -26.98 3.49
N ALA A 16 34.96 -26.80 2.36
CA ALA A 16 34.15 -25.62 2.12
C ALA A 16 32.99 -25.64 3.14
N ALA A 17 33.15 -24.92 4.22
CA ALA A 17 32.03 -24.56 5.09
C ALA A 17 31.09 -23.70 4.22
N LEU A 18 30.02 -24.30 3.74
CA LEU A 18 28.84 -23.58 3.28
C LEU A 18 28.30 -22.82 4.50
N ALA A 19 28.83 -21.62 4.73
CA ALA A 19 28.14 -20.63 5.53
C ALA A 19 26.85 -20.34 4.79
N GLY A 20 25.79 -21.02 5.15
CA GLY A 20 24.44 -20.66 4.71
C GLY A 20 24.27 -19.18 5.02
N ALA A 21 23.98 -18.36 4.03
CA ALA A 21 23.64 -16.97 4.23
C ALA A 21 22.57 -16.92 5.31
N LYS A 22 22.91 -16.40 6.48
CA LYS A 22 21.95 -16.24 7.57
C LYS A 22 20.92 -15.26 7.03
N ALA A 23 19.67 -15.69 6.90
CA ALA A 23 18.59 -14.79 6.52
C ALA A 23 18.65 -13.57 7.44
N ASP A 24 18.53 -12.38 6.88
CA ASP A 24 18.47 -11.16 7.68
C ASP A 24 17.36 -11.31 8.71
N PRO A 25 17.57 -10.86 9.96
CA PRO A 25 16.54 -10.94 10.99
C PRO A 25 15.36 -10.06 10.58
N TRP A 26 14.15 -10.48 10.92
CA TRP A 26 13.01 -9.61 10.84
C TRP A 26 13.21 -8.41 11.75
N LEU A 27 12.78 -7.26 11.29
CA LEU A 27 12.96 -5.97 11.95
C LEU A 27 11.60 -5.29 12.14
N GLU A 28 11.47 -4.63 13.25
CA GLU A 28 10.44 -3.63 13.50
C GLU A 28 11.10 -2.25 13.58
N VAL A 29 10.59 -1.29 12.80
CA VAL A 29 10.95 0.12 12.91
C VAL A 29 9.69 0.89 13.28
N SER A 30 9.63 1.38 14.52
CA SER A 30 8.51 2.14 15.04
C SER A 30 8.78 3.63 14.95
N THR A 31 7.82 4.37 14.41
CA THR A 31 7.75 5.85 14.40
C THR A 31 6.51 6.30 15.18
N PRO A 32 6.26 7.59 15.35
CA PRO A 32 5.02 8.05 15.99
C PRO A 32 3.73 7.61 15.31
N HIS A 33 3.75 7.33 13.98
CA HIS A 33 2.53 7.07 13.20
C HIS A 33 2.56 5.74 12.44
N PHE A 34 3.73 5.09 12.34
CA PHE A 34 3.91 3.86 11.55
C PHE A 34 4.72 2.82 12.32
N ILE A 35 4.39 1.55 12.08
CA ILE A 35 5.17 0.40 12.52
C ILE A 35 5.55 -0.38 11.26
N VAL A 36 6.82 -0.31 10.87
CA VAL A 36 7.35 -1.02 9.70
C VAL A 36 7.90 -2.37 10.13
N ILE A 37 7.31 -3.44 9.63
CA ILE A 37 7.78 -4.83 9.81
C ILE A 37 8.43 -5.26 8.50
N SER A 38 9.70 -5.64 8.54
CA SER A 38 10.48 -5.91 7.33
C SER A 38 11.45 -7.06 7.51
N ASP A 39 11.65 -7.84 6.45
CA ASP A 39 12.71 -8.84 6.29
C ASP A 39 13.93 -8.31 5.52
N ALA A 40 13.94 -7.01 5.20
CA ALA A 40 15.04 -6.31 4.57
C ALA A 40 16.02 -5.72 5.61
N SER A 41 17.10 -5.07 5.14
CA SER A 41 18.07 -4.41 6.03
C SER A 41 17.44 -3.27 6.84
N GLU A 42 18.00 -2.97 8.01
CA GLU A 42 17.54 -1.87 8.88
C GLU A 42 17.52 -0.53 8.14
N ASN A 43 18.54 -0.23 7.34
CA ASN A 43 18.57 1.00 6.56
C ASN A 43 17.37 1.10 5.60
N ARG A 44 16.98 -0.01 4.98
CA ARG A 44 15.84 -0.05 4.05
C ARG A 44 14.52 0.13 4.80
N ALA A 45 14.36 -0.55 5.93
CA ALA A 45 13.17 -0.41 6.78
C ALA A 45 13.03 1.02 7.32
N ARG A 46 14.13 1.65 7.78
CA ARG A 46 14.14 3.06 8.20
C ARG A 46 13.81 4.03 7.06
N GLN A 47 14.31 3.78 5.85
CA GLN A 47 13.94 4.58 4.68
C GLN A 47 12.44 4.54 4.42
N VAL A 48 11.82 3.36 4.45
CA VAL A 48 10.37 3.22 4.29
C VAL A 48 9.64 4.02 5.36
N ALA A 49 10.02 3.85 6.62
CA ALA A 49 9.41 4.58 7.74
C ALA A 49 9.53 6.11 7.57
N SER A 50 10.70 6.58 7.14
CA SER A 50 10.95 7.99 6.85
C SER A 50 10.07 8.50 5.71
N GLU A 51 9.93 7.74 4.61
CA GLU A 51 9.12 8.16 3.48
C GLU A 51 7.61 8.23 3.82
N PHE A 52 7.10 7.31 4.65
CA PHE A 52 5.72 7.42 5.14
C PHE A 52 5.51 8.66 6.01
N GLU A 53 6.41 8.96 6.94
CA GLU A 53 6.34 10.17 7.76
C GLU A 53 6.47 11.45 6.91
N ARG A 54 7.35 11.46 5.92
CA ARG A 54 7.51 12.57 4.97
C ARG A 54 6.24 12.80 4.16
N MET A 55 5.66 11.73 3.62
CA MET A 55 4.41 11.81 2.87
C MET A 55 3.25 12.29 3.75
N ARG A 56 3.17 11.79 5.00
CA ARG A 56 2.23 12.28 5.99
C ARG A 56 2.37 13.82 6.19
N ALA A 57 3.58 14.32 6.33
CA ALA A 57 3.83 15.77 6.44
C ALA A 57 3.39 16.55 5.20
N VAL A 58 3.54 15.97 4.00
CA VAL A 58 3.03 16.54 2.75
C VAL A 58 1.51 16.65 2.80
N PHE A 59 0.80 15.61 3.23
CA PHE A 59 -0.67 15.61 3.31
C PHE A 59 -1.18 16.60 4.36
N HIS A 60 -0.57 16.67 5.54
CA HIS A 60 -0.92 17.67 6.54
C HIS A 60 -0.80 19.11 6.02
N LYS A 61 0.27 19.38 5.29
CA LYS A 61 0.48 20.70 4.69
C LYS A 61 -0.50 20.98 3.57
N ARG A 62 -0.81 19.97 2.76
CA ARG A 62 -1.68 20.09 1.58
C ARG A 62 -3.15 20.16 1.95
N PHE A 63 -3.55 19.42 2.97
CA PHE A 63 -4.92 19.23 3.43
C PHE A 63 -5.06 19.52 4.94
N PRO A 64 -4.88 20.77 5.38
CA PRO A 64 -4.83 21.11 6.82
C PRO A 64 -6.14 20.83 7.57
N LYS A 65 -7.24 20.59 6.86
CA LYS A 65 -8.55 20.21 7.45
C LYS A 65 -8.83 18.71 7.41
N ALA A 66 -8.03 17.94 6.66
CA ALA A 66 -8.22 16.49 6.57
C ALA A 66 -7.71 15.79 7.83
N ARG A 67 -8.36 14.69 8.18
CA ARG A 67 -7.88 13.82 9.25
C ARG A 67 -6.81 12.87 8.68
N VAL A 68 -5.58 13.36 8.59
CA VAL A 68 -4.45 12.62 8.02
C VAL A 68 -3.98 11.50 8.95
N ASP A 69 -4.13 11.66 10.27
CA ASP A 69 -3.62 10.71 11.25
C ASP A 69 -4.61 9.60 11.56
N ALA A 70 -4.12 8.36 11.61
CA ALA A 70 -4.85 7.24 12.16
C ALA A 70 -5.02 7.36 13.69
N ALA A 71 -6.03 6.70 14.26
CA ALA A 71 -6.18 6.57 15.71
C ALA A 71 -5.06 5.72 16.33
N PHE A 72 -4.51 4.80 15.55
CA PHE A 72 -3.42 3.89 15.90
C PHE A 72 -2.35 3.93 14.79
N PRO A 73 -1.08 3.59 15.07
CA PRO A 73 -0.05 3.49 14.04
C PRO A 73 -0.45 2.53 12.92
N ILE A 74 -0.11 2.89 11.69
CA ILE A 74 -0.32 2.03 10.52
C ILE A 74 0.78 0.99 10.50
N ILE A 75 0.42 -0.28 10.30
CA ILE A 75 1.37 -1.38 10.17
C ILE A 75 1.77 -1.52 8.71
N VAL A 76 3.06 -1.38 8.42
CA VAL A 76 3.63 -1.50 7.08
C VAL A 76 4.43 -2.79 6.98
N LEU A 77 3.93 -3.75 6.23
CA LEU A 77 4.67 -4.96 5.86
C LEU A 77 5.53 -4.65 4.64
N ALA A 78 6.79 -4.32 4.88
CA ALA A 78 7.76 -3.93 3.85
C ALA A 78 8.66 -5.11 3.51
N LEU A 79 8.32 -5.85 2.45
CA LEU A 79 8.96 -7.11 2.10
C LEU A 79 10.05 -6.91 1.05
N ARG A 80 11.17 -7.61 1.25
CA ARG A 80 12.39 -7.45 0.47
C ARG A 80 12.19 -7.66 -1.01
N ASP A 81 11.45 -8.71 -1.39
CA ASP A 81 11.32 -9.11 -2.78
C ASP A 81 9.95 -9.73 -3.11
N ARG A 82 9.75 -10.02 -4.41
CA ARG A 82 8.54 -10.63 -4.94
C ARG A 82 8.17 -11.96 -4.29
N LYS A 83 9.15 -12.78 -3.96
CA LYS A 83 8.88 -14.10 -3.37
C LYS A 83 8.25 -13.98 -1.99
N ASP A 84 8.75 -13.01 -1.21
CA ASP A 84 8.28 -12.79 0.15
C ASP A 84 6.87 -12.18 0.16
N ILE A 85 6.57 -11.24 -0.76
CA ILE A 85 5.23 -10.64 -0.88
C ILE A 85 4.16 -11.65 -1.37
N GLN A 86 4.51 -12.59 -2.27
CA GLN A 86 3.58 -13.60 -2.78
C GLN A 86 2.94 -14.45 -1.68
N ALA A 87 3.63 -14.64 -0.57
CA ALA A 87 3.09 -15.36 0.58
C ALA A 87 1.89 -14.63 1.24
N LEU A 88 1.78 -13.32 1.02
CA LEU A 88 0.76 -12.45 1.61
C LEU A 88 -0.23 -11.88 0.60
N GLU A 89 0.03 -11.99 -0.70
CA GLU A 89 -0.87 -11.45 -1.75
C GLU A 89 -2.29 -12.04 -1.66
N PRO A 90 -3.34 -11.25 -1.93
CA PRO A 90 -4.70 -11.75 -2.05
C PRO A 90 -4.82 -12.88 -3.07
N GLN A 91 -5.80 -13.78 -2.89
CA GLN A 91 -5.99 -14.94 -3.78
C GLN A 91 -6.18 -14.53 -5.26
N ALA A 92 -6.79 -13.39 -5.51
CA ALA A 92 -6.99 -12.85 -6.86
C ALA A 92 -5.65 -12.58 -7.58
N TYR A 93 -4.63 -12.12 -6.84
CA TYR A 93 -3.29 -11.83 -7.38
C TYR A 93 -2.46 -13.11 -7.62
N LEU A 94 -2.75 -14.16 -6.87
CA LEU A 94 -2.09 -15.46 -7.05
C LEU A 94 -2.61 -16.25 -8.25
N ALA A 95 -3.70 -15.80 -8.89
CA ALA A 95 -4.25 -16.44 -10.06
C ALA A 95 -3.29 -16.34 -11.25
N LYS A 96 -3.31 -17.38 -12.11
CA LYS A 96 -2.42 -17.46 -13.25
C LYS A 96 -2.63 -16.29 -14.23
N GLY A 97 -1.56 -15.59 -14.58
CA GLY A 97 -1.59 -14.46 -15.52
C GLY A 97 -1.83 -13.10 -14.87
N GLN A 98 -1.93 -13.06 -13.54
CA GLN A 98 -2.01 -11.80 -12.80
C GLN A 98 -0.67 -11.04 -12.85
N LEU A 99 -0.76 -9.72 -12.74
CA LEU A 99 0.40 -8.84 -12.66
C LEU A 99 1.01 -8.85 -11.26
N ASP A 100 2.26 -8.41 -11.18
CA ASP A 100 2.98 -8.30 -9.92
C ASP A 100 2.38 -7.21 -9.04
N LEU A 101 2.03 -7.57 -7.81
CA LEU A 101 1.66 -6.60 -6.79
C LEU A 101 2.90 -5.82 -6.34
N ALA A 102 2.85 -4.50 -6.43
CA ALA A 102 3.87 -3.61 -5.87
C ALA A 102 3.51 -3.14 -4.46
N GLY A 103 2.21 -2.99 -4.17
CA GLY A 103 1.68 -2.61 -2.87
C GLY A 103 0.18 -2.81 -2.78
N LEU A 104 -0.32 -2.80 -1.55
CA LEU A 104 -1.73 -2.94 -1.19
C LEU A 104 -2.00 -2.21 0.12
N PHE A 105 -3.11 -1.48 0.19
CA PHE A 105 -3.66 -0.95 1.43
C PHE A 105 -4.84 -1.81 1.89
N LEU A 106 -4.82 -2.22 3.16
CA LEU A 106 -5.88 -3.00 3.78
C LEU A 106 -6.41 -2.30 5.02
N ARG A 107 -7.65 -1.84 4.93
CA ARG A 107 -8.37 -1.24 6.06
C ARG A 107 -9.03 -2.33 6.88
N THR A 108 -8.87 -2.27 8.18
CA THR A 108 -9.50 -3.19 9.12
C THR A 108 -10.22 -2.42 10.25
N PRO A 109 -11.07 -3.08 11.03
CA PRO A 109 -11.82 -2.41 12.10
C PRO A 109 -10.94 -1.81 13.20
N ASP A 110 -9.80 -2.42 13.52
CA ASP A 110 -8.96 -2.09 14.67
C ASP A 110 -7.57 -1.58 14.31
N LYS A 111 -7.13 -1.77 13.05
CA LYS A 111 -5.82 -1.32 12.57
C LYS A 111 -5.84 -1.11 11.06
N ASN A 112 -4.76 -0.63 10.49
CA ASN A 112 -4.60 -0.52 9.04
C ASN A 112 -3.28 -1.13 8.63
N TYR A 113 -3.28 -1.82 7.50
CA TYR A 113 -2.10 -2.43 6.92
C TYR A 113 -1.75 -1.80 5.58
N VAL A 114 -0.45 -1.66 5.37
CA VAL A 114 0.12 -1.44 4.04
C VAL A 114 1.06 -2.61 3.76
N LEU A 115 0.89 -3.27 2.64
CA LEU A 115 1.82 -4.28 2.14
C LEU A 115 2.59 -3.66 0.98
N ILE A 116 3.92 -3.68 1.02
CA ILE A 116 4.76 -3.15 -0.06
C ILE A 116 5.95 -4.06 -0.35
N ARG A 117 6.40 -4.02 -1.59
CA ARG A 117 7.58 -4.71 -2.09
C ARG A 117 8.74 -3.72 -2.29
N LEU A 118 9.94 -4.08 -1.86
CA LEU A 118 11.09 -3.18 -1.83
C LEU A 118 12.07 -3.35 -3.01
N ASP A 119 11.90 -4.39 -3.86
CA ASP A 119 12.71 -4.62 -5.06
C ASP A 119 12.15 -3.95 -6.32
N VAL A 120 11.19 -3.05 -6.17
CA VAL A 120 10.67 -2.25 -7.29
C VAL A 120 11.71 -1.21 -7.69
N GLU A 121 12.11 -1.24 -8.97
CA GLU A 121 13.06 -0.30 -9.57
C GLU A 121 12.29 0.78 -10.37
N GLY A 122 12.89 1.97 -10.52
CA GLY A 122 12.32 3.05 -11.32
C GLY A 122 12.72 4.44 -10.84
N ASP A 123 12.25 5.46 -11.55
CA ASP A 123 12.53 6.88 -11.26
C ASP A 123 11.86 7.36 -9.95
N HIS A 124 10.79 6.66 -9.52
CA HIS A 124 10.04 6.94 -8.30
C HIS A 124 10.03 5.74 -7.36
N PRO A 125 11.13 5.43 -6.64
CA PRO A 125 11.27 4.21 -5.84
C PRO A 125 10.28 4.13 -4.67
N TYR A 126 9.64 5.23 -4.30
CA TYR A 126 8.63 5.31 -3.24
C TYR A 126 7.21 5.52 -3.77
N ALA A 127 6.99 5.40 -5.08
CA ALA A 127 5.67 5.59 -5.69
C ALA A 127 4.59 4.76 -4.97
N THR A 128 4.87 3.47 -4.73
CA THR A 128 3.95 2.57 -4.01
C THR A 128 3.64 3.06 -2.60
N VAL A 129 4.65 3.55 -1.85
CA VAL A 129 4.44 4.13 -0.50
C VAL A 129 3.44 5.29 -0.57
N TYR A 130 3.64 6.21 -1.52
CA TYR A 130 2.81 7.39 -1.66
C TYR A 130 1.41 7.05 -2.16
N HIS A 131 1.29 6.10 -3.07
CA HIS A 131 0.03 5.58 -3.58
C HIS A 131 -0.82 4.99 -2.44
N GLU A 132 -0.26 4.04 -1.69
CA GLU A 132 -0.97 3.36 -0.61
C GLU A 132 -1.28 4.30 0.57
N TYR A 133 -0.38 5.23 0.88
CA TYR A 133 -0.67 6.25 1.90
C TYR A 133 -1.78 7.21 1.46
N THR A 134 -1.89 7.50 0.17
CA THR A 134 -3.00 8.29 -0.36
C THR A 134 -4.33 7.58 -0.14
N HIS A 135 -4.41 6.28 -0.45
CA HIS A 135 -5.60 5.49 -0.14
C HIS A 135 -5.95 5.52 1.35
N PHE A 136 -4.96 5.40 2.22
CA PHE A 136 -5.19 5.52 3.66
C PHE A 136 -5.84 6.86 4.03
N VAL A 137 -5.29 7.99 3.54
CA VAL A 137 -5.83 9.32 3.86
C VAL A 137 -7.25 9.50 3.30
N LEU A 138 -7.50 8.99 2.10
CA LEU A 138 -8.81 9.07 1.44
C LEU A 138 -9.83 8.10 2.05
N SER A 139 -9.40 6.99 2.66
CA SER A 139 -10.26 5.90 3.15
C SER A 139 -11.30 6.32 4.19
N ARG A 140 -11.12 7.46 4.84
CA ARG A 140 -12.07 7.99 5.82
C ARG A 140 -13.37 8.48 5.22
N ASP A 141 -13.31 8.82 3.92
CA ASP A 141 -14.46 9.28 3.14
C ASP A 141 -14.79 8.30 2.00
N GLU A 142 -14.19 7.07 2.01
CA GLU A 142 -14.24 6.09 0.94
C GLU A 142 -15.62 5.60 0.55
N GLU A 143 -16.55 5.43 1.51
CA GLU A 143 -17.92 5.02 1.19
C GLU A 143 -18.62 5.94 0.19
N GLN A 144 -18.05 7.11 -0.06
CA GLN A 144 -18.63 8.14 -0.90
C GLN A 144 -17.70 8.58 -2.04
N MET A 145 -16.42 8.16 -2.05
CA MET A 145 -15.49 8.56 -3.11
C MET A 145 -15.59 7.61 -4.30
N PRO A 146 -15.93 8.12 -5.50
CA PRO A 146 -15.92 7.30 -6.71
C PRO A 146 -14.55 6.72 -7.01
N LEU A 147 -14.52 5.47 -7.48
CA LEU A 147 -13.31 4.69 -7.66
C LEU A 147 -12.29 5.37 -8.59
N TRP A 148 -12.78 5.97 -9.69
CA TRP A 148 -11.91 6.71 -10.62
C TRP A 148 -11.14 7.85 -9.94
N LEU A 149 -11.78 8.56 -9.01
CA LEU A 149 -11.15 9.69 -8.32
C LEU A 149 -10.22 9.21 -7.21
N ASN A 150 -10.59 8.14 -6.51
CA ASN A 150 -9.73 7.50 -5.51
C ASN A 150 -8.41 7.05 -6.15
N GLU A 151 -8.48 6.27 -7.23
CA GLU A 151 -7.30 5.82 -7.96
C GLU A 151 -6.56 6.98 -8.65
N GLY A 152 -7.31 7.94 -9.22
CA GLY A 152 -6.72 9.10 -9.88
C GLY A 152 -5.92 9.98 -8.92
N LEU A 153 -6.40 10.17 -7.68
CA LEU A 153 -5.67 10.89 -6.64
C LEU A 153 -4.46 10.08 -6.14
N ALA A 154 -4.61 8.76 -5.95
CA ALA A 154 -3.49 7.92 -5.55
C ALA A 154 -2.36 7.99 -6.58
N GLN A 155 -2.66 7.89 -7.87
CA GLN A 155 -1.67 8.06 -8.94
C GLN A 155 -1.17 9.48 -9.13
N PHE A 156 -1.95 10.49 -8.79
CA PHE A 156 -1.49 11.89 -8.79
C PHE A 156 -0.43 12.14 -7.72
N PHE A 157 -0.57 11.50 -6.53
CA PHE A 157 0.38 11.66 -5.45
C PHE A 157 1.54 10.66 -5.52
N GLU A 158 1.43 9.51 -6.19
CA GLU A 158 2.49 8.51 -6.29
C GLU A 158 3.77 9.05 -6.95
N THR A 159 3.63 10.03 -7.86
CA THR A 159 4.75 10.69 -8.53
C THR A 159 5.34 11.84 -7.70
N THR A 160 4.99 11.95 -6.42
CA THR A 160 5.54 12.97 -5.53
C THR A 160 7.05 12.78 -5.37
N GLU A 161 7.78 13.88 -5.43
CA GLU A 161 9.21 13.91 -5.16
C GLU A 161 9.49 14.86 -4.00
N ILE A 162 10.00 14.30 -2.91
CA ILE A 162 10.31 15.07 -1.70
C ILE A 162 11.81 15.38 -1.69
N ARG A 163 12.14 16.67 -1.84
CA ARG A 163 13.51 17.20 -1.77
C ARG A 163 13.65 18.09 -0.53
N ASP A 164 14.89 18.34 -0.08
CA ASP A 164 15.17 19.08 1.16
C ASP A 164 14.40 20.41 1.32
N LYS A 165 14.22 21.14 0.24
CA LYS A 165 13.60 22.49 0.28
C LYS A 165 12.32 22.62 -0.50
N LYS A 166 11.88 21.59 -1.17
CA LYS A 166 10.66 21.61 -1.98
C LYS A 166 10.07 20.23 -2.15
N VAL A 167 8.76 20.20 -2.31
CA VAL A 167 8.00 19.01 -2.67
C VAL A 167 7.39 19.25 -4.05
N LEU A 168 7.57 18.30 -4.96
CA LEU A 168 6.95 18.27 -6.29
C LEU A 168 5.81 17.27 -6.24
N VAL A 169 4.60 17.67 -6.60
CA VAL A 169 3.40 16.84 -6.53
C VAL A 169 2.68 16.85 -7.88
N GLY A 170 2.14 15.70 -8.28
CA GLY A 170 1.44 15.57 -9.56
C GLY A 170 2.38 15.72 -10.75
N GLN A 171 3.58 15.13 -10.66
CA GLN A 171 4.46 15.06 -11.83
C GLN A 171 3.83 14.12 -12.88
N PRO A 172 4.11 14.34 -14.18
CA PRO A 172 3.52 13.55 -15.24
C PRO A 172 3.98 12.08 -15.17
N SER A 173 3.03 11.16 -15.15
CA SER A 173 3.31 9.74 -15.34
C SER A 173 3.55 9.46 -16.83
N ILE A 174 4.79 9.21 -17.21
CA ILE A 174 5.17 8.91 -18.59
C ILE A 174 4.47 7.65 -19.10
N GLU A 175 4.36 6.64 -18.24
CA GLU A 175 3.71 5.37 -18.56
C GLU A 175 2.22 5.57 -18.89
N ASN A 176 1.49 6.31 -18.03
CA ASN A 176 0.09 6.62 -18.25
C ASN A 176 -0.12 7.44 -19.53
N ILE A 177 0.72 8.44 -19.77
CA ILE A 177 0.66 9.28 -20.98
C ILE A 177 0.88 8.42 -22.23
N MET A 178 1.87 7.54 -22.22
CA MET A 178 2.13 6.66 -23.36
C MET A 178 0.98 5.68 -23.60
N LEU A 179 0.45 5.10 -22.54
CA LEU A 179 -0.70 4.18 -22.63
C LEU A 179 -1.92 4.89 -23.22
N LEU A 180 -2.25 6.08 -22.74
CA LEU A 180 -3.40 6.86 -23.20
C LEU A 180 -3.25 7.32 -24.65
N ARG A 181 -2.04 7.65 -25.11
CA ARG A 181 -1.76 8.03 -26.50
C ARG A 181 -1.84 6.86 -27.48
N GLN A 182 -1.64 5.65 -27.01
CA GLN A 182 -1.65 4.42 -27.83
C GLN A 182 -3.05 3.76 -27.86
N ASN A 183 -3.94 4.14 -26.95
CA ASN A 183 -5.22 3.51 -26.78
C ASN A 183 -6.37 4.53 -26.89
N ARG A 184 -7.57 4.01 -27.15
CA ARG A 184 -8.79 4.82 -27.08
C ARG A 184 -9.18 5.02 -25.61
N LEU A 185 -9.44 6.27 -25.24
CA LEU A 185 -10.00 6.62 -23.94
C LEU A 185 -11.38 5.97 -23.73
N LEU A 186 -11.70 5.63 -22.49
CA LEU A 186 -13.04 5.23 -22.11
C LEU A 186 -14.01 6.41 -22.27
N PRO A 187 -15.27 6.19 -22.64
CA PRO A 187 -16.27 7.24 -22.48
C PRO A 187 -16.35 7.66 -21.01
N LEU A 188 -16.37 8.95 -20.72
CA LEU A 188 -16.39 9.44 -19.34
C LEU A 188 -17.59 8.92 -18.55
N ALA A 189 -18.75 8.72 -19.19
CA ALA A 189 -19.88 8.08 -18.54
C ALA A 189 -19.54 6.65 -18.04
N THR A 190 -18.71 5.91 -18.79
CA THR A 190 -18.20 4.61 -18.35
C THR A 190 -17.21 4.77 -17.20
N LEU A 191 -16.24 5.66 -17.33
CA LEU A 191 -15.24 5.92 -16.29
C LEU A 191 -15.89 6.26 -14.93
N PHE A 192 -16.90 7.14 -14.94
CA PHE A 192 -17.62 7.55 -13.72
C PHE A 192 -18.49 6.45 -13.12
N SER A 193 -18.86 5.45 -13.90
CA SER A 193 -19.70 4.31 -13.49
C SER A 193 -18.90 3.08 -13.06
N VAL A 194 -17.57 3.12 -13.13
CA VAL A 194 -16.71 2.00 -12.71
C VAL A 194 -16.83 1.80 -11.21
N ASP A 195 -17.14 0.57 -10.81
CA ASP A 195 -17.16 0.07 -9.45
C ASP A 195 -16.26 -1.17 -9.28
N HIS A 196 -16.17 -1.71 -8.08
CA HIS A 196 -15.34 -2.89 -7.76
C HIS A 196 -15.72 -4.16 -8.54
N ASN A 197 -16.92 -4.24 -9.13
CA ASN A 197 -17.37 -5.36 -9.93
C ASN A 197 -17.21 -5.10 -11.44
N SER A 198 -16.74 -3.92 -11.81
CA SER A 198 -16.58 -3.55 -13.22
C SER A 198 -15.42 -4.31 -13.86
N PRO A 199 -15.58 -4.77 -15.14
CA PRO A 199 -14.50 -5.41 -15.89
C PRO A 199 -13.34 -4.46 -16.22
N TYR A 200 -13.49 -3.16 -15.98
CA TYR A 200 -12.43 -2.16 -16.16
C TYR A 200 -11.58 -1.96 -14.90
N TYR A 201 -12.10 -2.34 -13.73
CA TYR A 201 -11.37 -2.26 -12.47
C TYR A 201 -10.77 -3.62 -12.12
N HIS A 202 -9.46 -3.65 -12.04
CA HIS A 202 -8.68 -4.80 -11.60
C HIS A 202 -7.52 -4.27 -10.78
N GLU A 203 -7.56 -4.41 -9.46
CA GLU A 203 -6.47 -3.96 -8.58
C GLU A 203 -5.12 -4.52 -8.99
N GLU A 204 -5.10 -5.75 -9.51
CA GLU A 204 -3.93 -6.41 -10.05
C GLU A 204 -3.40 -5.78 -11.35
N ASN A 205 -4.16 -4.90 -12.00
CA ASN A 205 -3.78 -4.25 -13.27
C ASN A 205 -3.83 -2.72 -13.15
N LYS A 206 -3.02 -2.16 -12.26
CA LYS A 206 -2.87 -0.71 -12.10
C LYS A 206 -2.33 0.00 -13.36
N GLY A 207 -1.81 -0.75 -14.33
CA GLY A 207 -1.40 -0.25 -15.66
C GLY A 207 -2.51 -0.30 -16.72
N SER A 208 -3.79 -0.43 -16.35
CA SER A 208 -4.90 -0.47 -17.31
C SER A 208 -5.34 0.93 -17.74
N ILE A 209 -6.12 0.98 -18.83
CA ILE A 209 -6.68 2.23 -19.35
C ILE A 209 -7.53 2.98 -18.32
N PHE A 210 -8.21 2.26 -17.42
CA PHE A 210 -9.00 2.85 -16.35
C PHE A 210 -8.13 3.68 -15.41
N TYR A 211 -7.02 3.14 -14.93
CA TYR A 211 -6.11 3.83 -14.02
C TYR A 211 -5.43 5.03 -14.69
N ALA A 212 -4.93 4.82 -15.90
CA ALA A 212 -4.27 5.89 -16.65
C ALA A 212 -5.21 7.06 -16.94
N GLU A 213 -6.48 6.77 -17.30
CA GLU A 213 -7.48 7.81 -17.55
C GLU A 213 -7.97 8.48 -16.28
N SER A 214 -8.10 7.73 -15.18
CA SER A 214 -8.38 8.25 -13.84
C SER A 214 -7.31 9.26 -13.41
N TRP A 215 -6.02 8.90 -13.60
CA TRP A 215 -4.90 9.82 -13.40
C TRP A 215 -5.02 11.07 -14.27
N ALA A 216 -5.22 10.90 -15.57
CA ALA A 216 -5.24 12.02 -16.51
C ALA A 216 -6.40 12.99 -16.25
N LEU A 217 -7.58 12.47 -15.93
CA LEU A 217 -8.75 13.29 -15.60
C LEU A 217 -8.55 14.03 -14.28
N THR A 218 -8.06 13.35 -13.25
CA THR A 218 -7.74 13.97 -11.95
C THR A 218 -6.70 15.06 -12.13
N HIS A 219 -5.62 14.78 -12.84
CA HIS A 219 -4.56 15.74 -13.13
C HIS A 219 -5.10 16.95 -13.91
N TYR A 220 -5.89 16.71 -14.95
CA TYR A 220 -6.52 17.80 -15.73
C TYR A 220 -7.42 18.67 -14.87
N LEU A 221 -8.30 18.09 -14.05
CA LEU A 221 -9.24 18.84 -13.23
C LEU A 221 -8.54 19.60 -12.09
N GLU A 222 -7.54 19.02 -11.43
CA GLU A 222 -6.74 19.69 -10.41
C GLU A 222 -6.08 20.97 -10.94
N PHE A 223 -5.49 20.91 -12.13
CA PHE A 223 -4.85 22.09 -12.73
C PHE A 223 -5.85 23.06 -13.34
N LYS A 224 -6.96 22.58 -13.89
CA LYS A 224 -8.06 23.41 -14.37
C LYS A 224 -8.68 24.21 -13.23
N ASP A 225 -9.04 23.56 -12.12
CA ASP A 225 -9.65 24.22 -10.96
C ASP A 225 -8.73 25.31 -10.39
N ARG A 226 -7.42 25.06 -10.36
CA ARG A 226 -6.44 26.07 -9.94
C ARG A 226 -6.35 27.24 -10.89
N HIS A 227 -6.34 26.98 -12.19
CA HIS A 227 -6.25 28.00 -13.21
C HIS A 227 -7.49 28.89 -13.22
N ASP A 228 -8.68 28.29 -13.13
CA ASP A 228 -9.96 28.97 -13.23
C ASP A 228 -10.45 29.52 -11.88
N HIS A 229 -9.70 29.28 -10.78
CA HIS A 229 -10.11 29.58 -9.41
C HIS A 229 -11.48 28.99 -9.06
N SER A 230 -11.71 27.75 -9.50
CA SER A 230 -12.93 26.95 -9.30
C SER A 230 -12.67 25.78 -8.34
N ASP A 231 -13.72 25.05 -8.02
CA ASP A 231 -13.70 23.92 -7.06
C ASP A 231 -14.56 22.76 -7.55
N HIS A 232 -14.55 22.49 -8.87
CA HIS A 232 -15.41 21.48 -9.50
C HIS A 232 -15.24 20.08 -8.91
N LEU A 233 -14.01 19.67 -8.56
CA LEU A 233 -13.79 18.39 -7.88
C LEU A 233 -14.48 18.33 -6.52
N THR A 234 -14.43 19.40 -5.74
CA THR A 234 -15.13 19.48 -4.45
C THR A 234 -16.65 19.46 -4.64
N GLN A 235 -17.17 20.17 -5.65
CA GLN A 235 -18.59 20.16 -6.00
C GLN A 235 -19.04 18.74 -6.41
N TYR A 236 -18.26 18.07 -7.26
CA TYR A 236 -18.54 16.69 -7.66
C TYR A 236 -18.63 15.74 -6.45
N LEU A 237 -17.64 15.77 -5.57
CA LEU A 237 -17.64 14.96 -4.34
C LEU A 237 -18.85 15.25 -3.46
N ALA A 238 -19.22 16.53 -3.28
CA ALA A 238 -20.39 16.89 -2.50
C ALA A 238 -21.69 16.32 -3.10
N LEU A 239 -21.83 16.33 -4.43
CA LEU A 239 -23.00 15.76 -5.10
C LEU A 239 -23.08 14.25 -4.95
N VAL A 240 -21.98 13.54 -5.12
CA VAL A 240 -21.91 12.07 -4.93
C VAL A 240 -22.15 11.70 -3.46
N SER A 241 -21.59 12.44 -2.53
CA SER A 241 -21.84 12.26 -1.10
C SER A 241 -23.31 12.41 -0.73
N ASN A 242 -24.04 13.26 -1.46
CA ASN A 242 -25.49 13.40 -1.36
C ASN A 242 -26.29 12.34 -2.14
N LYS A 243 -25.63 11.22 -2.52
CA LYS A 243 -26.23 10.08 -3.21
C LYS A 243 -26.71 10.39 -4.64
N MET A 244 -26.21 11.45 -5.27
CA MET A 244 -26.45 11.68 -6.70
C MET A 244 -25.68 10.63 -7.50
N ASP A 245 -26.32 10.15 -8.59
CA ASP A 245 -25.67 9.25 -9.55
C ASP A 245 -24.34 9.86 -10.05
N PRO A 246 -23.22 9.11 -10.08
CA PRO A 246 -21.90 9.66 -10.39
C PRO A 246 -21.80 10.33 -11.76
N VAL A 247 -22.50 9.83 -12.79
CA VAL A 247 -22.50 10.43 -14.13
C VAL A 247 -23.27 11.74 -14.14
N THR A 248 -24.42 11.76 -13.45
CA THR A 248 -25.25 12.97 -13.30
C THR A 248 -24.51 14.04 -12.48
N ALA A 249 -23.85 13.64 -11.42
CA ALA A 249 -23.00 14.51 -10.58
C ALA A 249 -21.86 15.11 -11.41
N ALA A 250 -21.21 14.31 -12.26
CA ALA A 250 -20.12 14.75 -13.12
C ALA A 250 -20.63 15.77 -14.17
N ALA A 251 -21.78 15.52 -14.79
CA ALA A 251 -22.38 16.48 -15.73
C ALA A 251 -22.76 17.81 -15.02
N SER A 252 -23.21 17.73 -13.77
CA SER A 252 -23.57 18.91 -12.97
C SER A 252 -22.34 19.71 -12.54
N ALA A 253 -21.25 19.06 -12.15
CA ALA A 253 -20.05 19.69 -11.66
C ALA A 253 -19.10 20.13 -12.79
N PHE A 254 -18.91 19.30 -13.81
CA PHE A 254 -17.91 19.53 -14.87
C PHE A 254 -18.50 20.05 -16.17
N GLY A 255 -19.86 20.09 -16.30
CA GLY A 255 -20.55 20.51 -17.50
C GLY A 255 -20.73 19.39 -18.53
N ASP A 256 -20.79 19.74 -19.81
CA ASP A 256 -21.00 18.77 -20.89
C ASP A 256 -19.86 17.76 -20.97
N LEU A 257 -20.19 16.48 -20.72
CA LEU A 257 -19.22 15.41 -20.69
C LEU A 257 -18.56 15.16 -22.06
N LYS A 258 -19.21 15.47 -23.18
CA LYS A 258 -18.59 15.37 -24.51
C LYS A 258 -17.53 16.43 -24.74
N VAL A 259 -17.77 17.62 -24.20
CA VAL A 259 -16.77 18.70 -24.20
C VAL A 259 -15.61 18.31 -23.31
N LEU A 260 -15.88 17.74 -22.12
CA LEU A 260 -14.84 17.27 -21.20
C LEU A 260 -14.01 16.14 -21.83
N GLU A 261 -14.62 15.14 -22.48
CA GLU A 261 -13.93 14.08 -23.23
C GLU A 261 -12.95 14.66 -24.27
N LYS A 262 -13.42 15.62 -25.05
CA LYS A 262 -12.58 16.29 -26.04
C LYS A 262 -11.41 17.05 -25.40
N ASN A 263 -11.69 17.76 -24.30
CA ASN A 263 -10.65 18.51 -23.57
C ASN A 263 -9.61 17.58 -22.96
N LEU A 264 -10.03 16.46 -22.37
CA LEU A 264 -9.14 15.43 -21.83
C LEU A 264 -8.25 14.81 -22.91
N SER A 265 -8.83 14.49 -24.08
CA SER A 265 -8.07 14.00 -25.23
C SER A 265 -7.00 14.97 -25.69
N ASN A 266 -7.34 16.27 -25.78
CA ASN A 266 -6.38 17.33 -26.11
C ASN A 266 -5.30 17.48 -25.03
N TYR A 267 -5.68 17.34 -23.76
CA TYR A 267 -4.78 17.41 -22.61
C TYR A 267 -3.71 16.30 -22.66
N VAL A 268 -4.13 15.07 -22.90
CA VAL A 268 -3.22 13.92 -23.03
C VAL A 268 -2.27 14.06 -24.23
N ALA A 269 -2.72 14.71 -25.30
CA ALA A 269 -1.92 14.92 -26.50
C ALA A 269 -0.84 16.02 -26.36
N GLN A 270 -0.93 16.88 -25.36
CA GLN A 270 0.00 18.01 -25.20
C GLN A 270 1.42 17.52 -24.87
N PRO A 271 2.48 18.27 -25.29
CA PRO A 271 3.87 17.84 -25.12
C PRO A 271 4.39 18.00 -23.67
N THR A 272 3.75 18.83 -22.86
CA THR A 272 4.21 19.17 -21.50
C THR A 272 3.06 19.16 -20.52
N PHE A 273 3.34 18.78 -19.29
CA PHE A 273 2.38 18.76 -18.19
C PHE A 273 2.88 19.61 -17.04
N GLN A 274 1.96 20.22 -16.32
CA GLN A 274 2.26 21.00 -15.12
C GLN A 274 2.46 20.05 -13.92
N PHE A 275 3.08 20.53 -12.89
CA PHE A 275 3.12 19.91 -11.57
C PHE A 275 3.18 20.99 -10.49
N LEU A 276 2.80 20.64 -9.28
CA LEU A 276 2.80 21.56 -8.15
C LEU A 276 4.18 21.57 -7.50
N THR A 277 4.64 22.77 -7.17
CA THR A 277 5.82 22.93 -6.33
C THR A 277 5.42 23.63 -5.04
N SER A 278 5.66 22.97 -3.91
CA SER A 278 5.44 23.53 -2.58
C SER A 278 6.79 23.79 -1.91
N PRO A 279 7.06 25.02 -1.45
CA PRO A 279 8.26 25.28 -0.65
C PRO A 279 8.12 24.66 0.74
N GLY A 280 9.23 24.22 1.30
CA GLY A 280 9.35 23.76 2.68
C GLY A 280 10.05 22.43 2.83
N SER A 281 10.63 22.26 4.01
CA SER A 281 11.21 21.01 4.45
C SER A 281 10.10 20.07 4.91
N THR A 282 10.25 18.80 4.58
CA THR A 282 9.53 17.66 5.18
C THR A 282 10.52 16.87 6.03
N GLU A 283 11.43 17.58 6.72
CA GLU A 283 12.38 16.94 7.61
C GLU A 283 11.62 16.14 8.67
N VAL A 284 12.04 14.91 8.83
CA VAL A 284 11.54 13.97 9.82
C VAL A 284 12.66 13.72 10.80
N ASP A 285 12.36 13.78 12.08
CA ASP A 285 13.33 13.43 13.12
C ASP A 285 13.50 11.90 13.19
N GLU A 286 14.39 11.38 12.36
CA GLU A 286 14.69 9.94 12.33
C GLU A 286 15.38 9.45 13.62
N SER A 287 15.85 10.35 14.48
CA SER A 287 16.42 9.97 15.78
C SER A 287 15.37 9.42 16.75
N ALA A 288 14.10 9.77 16.52
CA ALA A 288 12.97 9.24 17.27
C ALA A 288 12.56 7.82 16.83
N PHE A 289 13.07 7.31 15.71
CA PHE A 289 12.73 5.99 15.20
C PHE A 289 13.40 4.90 16.03
N LYS A 290 12.58 3.98 16.54
CA LYS A 290 13.06 2.83 17.29
C LYS A 290 13.13 1.62 16.36
N ALA A 291 14.34 1.08 16.16
CA ALA A 291 14.52 -0.15 15.39
C ALA A 291 14.91 -1.29 16.36
N GLN A 292 14.28 -2.44 16.18
CA GLN A 292 14.59 -3.65 16.95
C GLN A 292 14.46 -4.89 16.07
N ALA A 293 15.29 -5.88 16.33
CA ALA A 293 15.11 -7.20 15.76
C ALA A 293 13.91 -7.87 16.43
N ILE A 294 13.05 -8.48 15.63
CA ILE A 294 11.93 -9.30 16.11
C ILE A 294 12.16 -10.76 15.77
N THR A 295 11.56 -11.64 16.56
CA THR A 295 11.65 -13.08 16.29
C THR A 295 10.81 -13.47 15.08
N PRO A 296 11.12 -14.59 14.41
CA PRO A 296 10.27 -15.11 13.34
C PRO A 296 8.82 -15.33 13.78
N ILE A 297 8.59 -15.71 15.04
CA ILE A 297 7.25 -15.92 15.61
C ILE A 297 6.47 -14.58 15.66
N GLN A 298 7.12 -13.49 16.09
CA GLN A 298 6.50 -12.18 16.12
C GLN A 298 6.16 -11.68 14.70
N ALA A 299 7.06 -11.86 13.74
CA ALA A 299 6.80 -11.54 12.35
C ALA A 299 5.66 -12.41 11.77
N ASP A 300 5.64 -13.70 12.07
CA ASP A 300 4.57 -14.62 11.65
C ASP A 300 3.21 -14.22 12.26
N ALA A 301 3.18 -13.72 13.51
CA ALA A 301 1.94 -13.22 14.12
C ALA A 301 1.34 -12.05 13.35
N VAL A 302 2.17 -11.06 12.99
CA VAL A 302 1.72 -9.91 12.17
C VAL A 302 1.25 -10.37 10.79
N ARG A 303 1.96 -11.31 10.16
CA ARG A 303 1.59 -11.88 8.85
C ARG A 303 0.29 -12.69 8.92
N ALA A 304 0.10 -13.47 9.98
CA ALA A 304 -1.13 -14.23 10.20
C ALA A 304 -2.33 -13.30 10.37
N ASP A 305 -2.16 -12.21 11.11
CA ASP A 305 -3.19 -11.20 11.31
C ASP A 305 -3.56 -10.50 10.00
N PHE A 306 -2.56 -10.06 9.22
CA PHE A 306 -2.78 -9.53 7.88
C PHE A 306 -3.61 -10.49 7.00
N LEU A 307 -3.21 -11.76 6.92
CA LEU A 307 -3.91 -12.79 6.13
C LEU A 307 -5.36 -13.05 6.61
N ALA A 308 -5.61 -12.89 7.91
CA ALA A 308 -6.96 -13.03 8.46
C ALA A 308 -7.90 -11.94 7.92
N TYR A 309 -7.40 -10.71 7.76
CA TYR A 309 -8.17 -9.60 7.20
C TYR A 309 -8.23 -9.61 5.66
N ASP A 310 -7.25 -10.25 5.00
CA ASP A 310 -7.15 -10.35 3.54
C ASP A 310 -7.91 -11.57 2.97
N ASP A 311 -8.94 -12.07 3.65
CA ASP A 311 -9.75 -13.23 3.25
C ASP A 311 -8.97 -14.55 3.05
N ARG A 312 -7.74 -14.63 3.59
CA ARG A 312 -6.89 -15.82 3.55
C ARG A 312 -6.91 -16.61 4.87
N ALA A 313 -8.11 -16.82 5.41
CA ALA A 313 -8.31 -17.47 6.71
C ALA A 313 -7.58 -18.81 6.86
N LYS A 314 -7.53 -19.65 5.81
CA LYS A 314 -6.84 -20.94 5.83
C LYS A 314 -5.32 -20.78 6.05
N ASP A 315 -4.71 -19.82 5.35
CA ASP A 315 -3.27 -19.57 5.44
C ASP A 315 -2.93 -18.91 6.78
N SER A 316 -3.78 -18.00 7.25
CA SER A 316 -3.69 -17.40 8.59
C SER A 316 -3.72 -18.49 9.68
N ARG A 317 -4.71 -19.40 9.66
CA ARG A 317 -4.80 -20.50 10.64
C ARG A 317 -3.57 -21.38 10.63
N ALA A 318 -3.02 -21.71 9.46
CA ALA A 318 -1.80 -22.52 9.36
C ALA A 318 -0.58 -21.83 10.01
N LEU A 319 -0.51 -20.51 9.95
CA LEU A 319 0.51 -19.72 10.68
C LEU A 319 0.23 -19.74 12.18
N LEU A 320 -1.00 -19.49 12.60
CA LEU A 320 -1.41 -19.42 14.00
C LEU A 320 -1.16 -20.74 14.73
N ASP A 321 -1.45 -21.88 14.08
CA ASP A 321 -1.17 -23.21 14.64
C ASP A 321 0.34 -23.40 14.92
N ARG A 322 1.20 -22.94 13.99
CA ARG A 322 2.66 -23.01 14.18
C ARG A 322 3.14 -22.08 15.29
N ILE A 323 2.57 -20.87 15.37
CA ILE A 323 2.89 -19.90 16.41
C ILE A 323 2.56 -20.49 17.78
N LEU A 324 1.32 -20.94 17.98
CA LEU A 324 0.85 -21.47 19.27
C LEU A 324 1.52 -22.78 19.67
N HIS A 325 2.05 -23.55 18.70
CA HIS A 325 2.88 -24.73 19.01
C HIS A 325 4.24 -24.33 19.60
N GLN A 326 4.81 -23.18 19.23
CA GLN A 326 6.11 -22.70 19.69
C GLN A 326 5.99 -21.73 20.86
N ASP A 327 4.94 -20.94 20.90
CA ASP A 327 4.61 -19.91 21.89
C ASP A 327 3.12 -20.01 22.25
N PRO A 328 2.76 -20.90 23.20
CA PRO A 328 1.37 -21.18 23.58
C PRO A 328 0.64 -19.96 24.18
N ASP A 329 1.37 -18.98 24.68
CA ASP A 329 0.82 -17.77 25.31
C ASP A 329 0.94 -16.55 24.40
N ASN A 330 1.00 -16.74 23.08
CA ASN A 330 1.11 -15.65 22.12
C ASN A 330 -0.20 -14.84 22.02
N VAL A 331 -0.20 -13.65 22.58
CA VAL A 331 -1.37 -12.75 22.64
C VAL A 331 -1.94 -12.46 21.27
N ALA A 332 -1.07 -12.03 20.31
CA ALA A 332 -1.49 -11.65 18.97
C ALA A 332 -2.12 -12.84 18.21
N ALA A 333 -1.64 -14.06 18.45
CA ALA A 333 -2.24 -15.26 17.85
C ALA A 333 -3.67 -15.49 18.35
N TYR A 334 -3.93 -15.33 19.65
CA TYR A 334 -5.30 -15.45 20.19
C TYR A 334 -6.22 -14.33 19.72
N GLU A 335 -5.73 -13.09 19.61
CA GLU A 335 -6.50 -11.98 19.02
C GLU A 335 -6.95 -12.32 17.59
N THR A 336 -6.01 -12.76 16.75
CA THR A 336 -6.29 -13.12 15.36
C THR A 336 -7.21 -14.34 15.24
N MET A 337 -7.05 -15.37 16.11
CA MET A 337 -7.98 -16.50 16.16
C MET A 337 -9.39 -16.08 16.56
N GLY A 338 -9.50 -15.17 17.53
CA GLY A 338 -10.77 -14.60 17.96
C GLY A 338 -11.47 -13.88 16.80
N TYR A 339 -10.72 -13.08 16.04
CA TYR A 339 -11.24 -12.40 14.85
C TYR A 339 -11.72 -13.38 13.77
N LEU A 340 -10.93 -14.39 13.44
CA LEU A 340 -11.32 -15.43 12.47
C LEU A 340 -12.59 -16.17 12.89
N ALA A 341 -12.68 -16.58 14.17
CA ALA A 341 -13.85 -17.24 14.69
C ALA A 341 -15.11 -16.33 14.65
N TYR A 342 -14.94 -15.04 14.98
CA TYR A 342 -16.01 -14.05 14.87
C TYR A 342 -16.52 -13.91 13.43
N ARG A 343 -15.62 -13.78 12.46
CA ARG A 343 -15.98 -13.71 11.03
C ARG A 343 -16.71 -14.94 10.52
N GLU A 344 -16.39 -16.12 11.04
CA GLU A 344 -17.05 -17.39 10.71
C GLU A 344 -18.39 -17.59 11.44
N GLY A 345 -18.78 -16.63 12.29
CA GLY A 345 -19.99 -16.69 13.10
C GLY A 345 -19.89 -17.63 14.30
N ASN A 346 -18.70 -18.14 14.63
CA ASN A 346 -18.46 -18.96 15.82
C ASN A 346 -18.18 -18.08 17.04
N LEU A 347 -19.23 -17.47 17.56
CA LEU A 347 -19.11 -16.48 18.65
C LEU A 347 -18.59 -17.08 19.96
N GLU A 348 -18.86 -18.37 20.23
CA GLU A 348 -18.36 -19.05 21.43
C GLU A 348 -16.82 -19.20 21.38
N GLU A 349 -16.30 -19.60 20.26
CA GLU A 349 -14.84 -19.73 20.07
C GLU A 349 -14.16 -18.35 20.03
N ALA A 350 -14.79 -17.36 19.39
CA ALA A 350 -14.30 -16.00 19.40
C ALA A 350 -14.15 -15.46 20.83
N ALA A 351 -15.19 -15.64 21.66
CA ALA A 351 -15.16 -15.21 23.07
C ALA A 351 -14.05 -15.91 23.85
N LYS A 352 -13.86 -17.26 23.68
CA LYS A 352 -12.77 -17.98 24.34
C LYS A 352 -11.39 -17.46 23.97
N CYS A 353 -11.17 -17.20 22.68
CA CYS A 353 -9.89 -16.66 22.20
C CYS A 353 -9.64 -15.26 22.75
N TYR A 354 -10.62 -14.37 22.69
CA TYR A 354 -10.48 -13.01 23.23
C TYR A 354 -10.33 -12.99 24.75
N GLU A 355 -11.09 -13.80 25.51
CA GLU A 355 -10.90 -13.96 26.95
C GLU A 355 -9.48 -14.42 27.29
N HIS A 356 -8.93 -15.33 26.47
CA HIS A 356 -7.56 -15.80 26.66
C HIS A 356 -6.54 -14.69 26.37
N ALA A 357 -6.71 -13.96 25.29
CA ALA A 357 -5.87 -12.80 24.96
C ALA A 357 -5.90 -11.74 26.07
N VAL A 358 -7.06 -11.43 26.61
CA VAL A 358 -7.22 -10.48 27.73
C VAL A 358 -6.52 -10.97 29.00
N LYS A 359 -6.59 -12.27 29.31
CA LYS A 359 -5.84 -12.85 30.45
C LYS A 359 -4.34 -12.76 30.29
N LEU A 360 -3.86 -12.69 29.04
CA LEU A 360 -2.47 -12.48 28.67
C LEU A 360 -2.10 -11.01 28.48
N ASP A 361 -2.95 -10.07 28.94
CA ASP A 361 -2.72 -8.62 28.90
C ASP A 361 -2.82 -7.99 27.49
N SER A 362 -3.73 -8.51 26.64
CA SER A 362 -4.05 -7.90 25.34
C SER A 362 -4.45 -6.42 25.51
N GLN A 363 -3.93 -5.58 24.62
CA GLN A 363 -4.30 -4.17 24.52
C GLN A 363 -5.24 -3.90 23.32
N ASN A 364 -5.62 -4.93 22.59
CA ASN A 364 -6.51 -4.82 21.45
C ASN A 364 -7.94 -4.57 21.91
N PHE A 365 -8.54 -3.47 21.48
CA PHE A 365 -9.89 -3.10 21.91
C PHE A 365 -10.96 -4.13 21.50
N LEU A 366 -10.79 -4.83 20.37
CA LEU A 366 -11.71 -5.90 19.95
C LEU A 366 -11.74 -7.06 20.95
N ALA A 367 -10.61 -7.35 21.61
CA ALA A 367 -10.56 -8.39 22.63
C ALA A 367 -11.30 -7.99 23.93
N HIS A 368 -11.47 -6.69 24.17
CA HIS A 368 -12.14 -6.15 25.36
C HIS A 368 -13.63 -5.80 25.13
N TYR A 369 -14.08 -5.78 23.88
CA TYR A 369 -15.44 -5.39 23.51
C TYR A 369 -16.37 -6.60 23.43
#